data_eedabbc9a6f53563fff0459a83a33193
#
_entry.id   eedabbc9a6f53563fff0459a83a33193
#
_cell.length_a   1.000
_cell.length_b   1.000
_cell.length_c   1.000
_cell.angle_alpha   90.00
_cell.angle_beta   90.00
_cell.angle_gamma   90.00
#
_symmetry.space_group_name_H-M   'P 1'
#
loop_
_entity.id
_entity.type
_entity.pdbx_description
1 polymer ?
#
loop_
_entity_poly.entity_id
_entity_poly.type
_entity_poly.pdbx_seq_one_letter_code
_entity_poly.pdbx_strand_id
1 'polypeptide(L)'
;MRRVILLLLLFSLIGCHKPIGQYQESEFIWKEKEFKTNYQEIYRKINDGFRNCSSSYLSGVPQGNLYTDIKKGHFDTYYQGYWGTKINRPMGMIDVTENSQGNTIVRVGSLDRLSEKAARMWLDFAEGKYTCKPED
;
A
#
# COMPACT_ATOMS: atom_id res chain seq x y z
N MET A 1 0.85 -14.15 44.14
CA MET A 1 -0.27 -13.50 43.42
C MET A 1 0.12 -12.18 42.73
N ARG A 2 0.81 -11.25 43.39
CA ARG A 2 1.21 -9.95 42.80
C ARG A 2 2.07 -10.05 41.55
N ARG A 3 2.96 -11.06 41.43
CA ARG A 3 3.85 -11.28 40.29
C ARG A 3 3.14 -11.88 39.06
N VAL A 4 2.07 -12.63 39.26
CA VAL A 4 1.28 -13.23 38.17
C VAL A 4 0.40 -12.19 37.49
N ILE A 5 -0.12 -11.21 38.25
CA ILE A 5 -0.92 -10.10 37.71
C ILE A 5 -0.06 -9.18 36.83
N LEU A 6 1.22 -8.97 37.21
CA LEU A 6 2.15 -8.15 36.44
C LEU A 6 2.50 -8.80 35.08
N LEU A 7 2.62 -10.12 35.02
CA LEU A 7 2.86 -10.88 33.79
C LEU A 7 1.65 -10.85 32.84
N LEU A 8 0.44 -10.93 33.37
CA LEU A 8 -0.80 -10.85 32.59
C LEU A 8 -1.01 -9.45 31.96
N LEU A 9 -0.59 -8.38 32.65
CA LEU A 9 -0.65 -7.02 32.12
C LEU A 9 0.36 -6.75 30.98
N LEU A 10 1.50 -7.47 30.96
CA LEU A 10 2.49 -7.35 29.88
C LEU A 10 2.05 -8.03 28.57
N PHE A 11 1.19 -9.03 28.63
CA PHE A 11 0.67 -9.71 27.45
C PHE A 11 -0.46 -8.93 26.72
N SER A 12 -1.08 -7.96 27.39
CA SER A 12 -2.16 -7.14 26.79
C SER A 12 -1.65 -6.00 25.90
N LEU A 13 -0.33 -5.80 25.79
CA LEU A 13 0.28 -4.74 24.97
C LEU A 13 0.72 -5.20 23.58
N ILE A 14 0.47 -6.45 23.19
CA ILE A 14 0.66 -6.88 21.82
C ILE A 14 -0.49 -6.29 20.99
N GLY A 15 -0.29 -5.07 20.52
CA GLY A 15 -1.24 -4.38 19.65
C GLY A 15 -1.51 -5.21 18.39
N CYS A 16 -2.63 -5.92 18.37
CA CYS A 16 -3.11 -6.57 17.15
C CYS A 16 -3.48 -5.49 16.14
N HIS A 17 -2.63 -5.26 15.14
CA HIS A 17 -3.02 -4.46 13.99
C HIS A 17 -4.11 -5.22 13.21
N LYS A 18 -5.23 -4.56 12.97
CA LYS A 18 -6.29 -5.15 12.14
C LYS A 18 -5.80 -5.33 10.70
N PRO A 19 -6.24 -6.39 9.99
CA PRO A 19 -5.94 -6.57 8.56
C PRO A 19 -6.45 -5.38 7.72
N ILE A 20 -5.82 -5.13 6.58
CA ILE A 20 -6.14 -3.96 5.75
C ILE A 20 -7.61 -3.93 5.32
N GLY A 21 -8.19 -5.07 4.99
CA GLY A 21 -9.61 -5.20 4.62
C GLY A 21 -10.63 -4.91 5.72
N GLN A 22 -10.19 -4.69 6.96
CA GLN A 22 -11.05 -4.28 8.09
C GLN A 22 -11.03 -2.76 8.33
N TYR A 23 -10.21 -2.01 7.59
CA TYR A 23 -10.22 -0.56 7.66
C TYR A 23 -11.38 -0.01 6.82
N GLN A 24 -12.06 1.01 7.36
CA GLN A 24 -13.11 1.72 6.63
C GLN A 24 -12.47 2.71 5.65
N GLU A 25 -13.17 3.04 4.58
CA GLU A 25 -12.69 3.99 3.58
C GLU A 25 -12.34 5.36 4.18
N SER A 26 -13.08 5.77 5.20
CA SER A 26 -12.84 7.02 5.96
C SER A 26 -11.55 7.04 6.79
N GLU A 27 -10.93 5.88 7.03
CA GLU A 27 -9.67 5.78 7.78
C GLU A 27 -8.44 6.02 6.89
N PHE A 28 -8.62 6.09 5.56
CA PHE A 28 -7.55 6.34 4.62
C PHE A 28 -7.48 7.81 4.21
N ILE A 29 -6.26 8.29 4.01
CA ILE A 29 -6.00 9.55 3.30
C ILE A 29 -5.86 9.20 1.83
N TRP A 30 -6.81 9.59 1.01
CA TRP A 30 -6.88 9.22 -0.41
C TRP A 30 -6.21 10.26 -1.31
N LYS A 31 -5.51 9.74 -2.33
CA LYS A 31 -5.06 10.50 -3.51
C LYS A 31 -5.50 9.72 -4.75
N GLU A 32 -5.83 10.45 -5.81
CA GLU A 32 -6.32 9.86 -7.06
C GLU A 32 -5.66 10.53 -8.26
N LYS A 33 -5.39 9.74 -9.30
CA LYS A 33 -4.89 10.24 -10.57
C LYS A 33 -5.44 9.41 -11.72
N GLU A 34 -5.80 10.10 -12.81
CA GLU A 34 -6.26 9.48 -14.04
C GLU A 34 -5.12 9.39 -15.06
N PHE A 35 -5.06 8.26 -15.80
CA PHE A 35 -4.07 7.96 -16.83
C PHE A 35 -4.76 7.55 -18.12
N LYS A 36 -4.29 8.09 -19.26
CA LYS A 36 -4.74 7.69 -20.60
C LYS A 36 -4.03 6.41 -21.08
N THR A 37 -3.99 5.42 -20.23
CA THR A 37 -3.29 4.15 -20.43
C THR A 37 -4.15 3.05 -19.84
N ASN A 38 -4.11 1.85 -20.40
CA ASN A 38 -4.91 0.75 -19.89
C ASN A 38 -4.44 0.29 -18.48
N TYR A 39 -5.37 -0.26 -17.73
CA TYR A 39 -5.15 -0.65 -16.33
C TYR A 39 -4.07 -1.73 -16.13
N GLN A 40 -3.90 -2.65 -17.10
CA GLN A 40 -2.88 -3.70 -17.02
C GLN A 40 -1.47 -3.14 -17.13
N GLU A 41 -1.28 -2.14 -17.99
CA GLU A 41 0.01 -1.45 -18.12
C GLU A 41 0.33 -0.65 -16.86
N ILE A 42 -0.65 0.08 -16.32
CA ILE A 42 -0.50 0.82 -15.06
C ILE A 42 -0.19 -0.14 -13.91
N TYR A 43 -0.92 -1.24 -13.79
CA TYR A 43 -0.66 -2.27 -12.78
C TYR A 43 0.78 -2.80 -12.86
N ARG A 44 1.25 -3.08 -14.08
CA ARG A 44 2.62 -3.55 -14.31
C ARG A 44 3.65 -2.52 -13.89
N LYS A 45 3.47 -1.23 -14.25
CA LYS A 45 4.36 -0.13 -13.84
C LYS A 45 4.44 -0.01 -12.31
N ILE A 46 3.31 -0.09 -11.63
CA ILE A 46 3.29 -0.07 -10.15
C ILE A 46 4.07 -1.26 -9.58
N ASN A 47 3.81 -2.46 -10.10
CA ASN A 47 4.51 -3.67 -9.66
C ASN A 47 6.04 -3.59 -9.90
N ASP A 48 6.46 -3.06 -11.04
CA ASP A 48 7.87 -2.84 -11.36
C ASP A 48 8.50 -1.78 -10.46
N GLY A 49 7.76 -0.72 -10.10
CA GLY A 49 8.19 0.27 -9.12
C GLY A 49 8.49 -0.37 -7.76
N PHE A 50 7.61 -1.21 -7.25
CA PHE A 50 7.85 -1.96 -6.02
C PHE A 50 9.07 -2.87 -6.10
N ARG A 51 9.26 -3.56 -7.23
CA ARG A 51 10.44 -4.42 -7.45
C ARG A 51 11.73 -3.62 -7.45
N ASN A 52 11.75 -2.49 -8.16
CA ASN A 52 12.93 -1.61 -8.26
C ASN A 52 13.26 -0.95 -6.90
N CYS A 53 12.25 -0.66 -6.09
CA CYS A 53 12.39 0.01 -4.80
C CYS A 53 12.27 -0.94 -3.59
N SER A 54 12.46 -2.23 -3.77
CA SER A 54 12.30 -3.27 -2.73
C SER A 54 13.21 -3.08 -1.51
N SER A 55 14.32 -2.35 -1.63
CA SER A 55 15.21 -2.00 -0.52
C SER A 55 14.78 -0.74 0.24
N SER A 56 13.78 0.00 -0.25
CA SER A 56 13.29 1.22 0.39
C SER A 56 12.18 0.91 1.39
N TYR A 57 12.36 1.32 2.65
CA TYR A 57 11.30 1.21 3.66
C TYR A 57 10.02 1.95 3.28
N LEU A 58 10.15 3.02 2.49
CA LEU A 58 9.01 3.85 2.10
C LEU A 58 8.17 3.21 1.00
N SER A 59 8.73 2.29 0.19
CA SER A 59 7.94 1.61 -0.83
C SER A 59 6.90 0.68 -0.22
N GLY A 60 7.23 0.06 0.90
CA GLY A 60 6.45 -1.01 1.50
C GLY A 60 6.58 -2.35 0.76
N VAL A 61 5.93 -3.36 1.29
CA VAL A 61 5.85 -4.70 0.69
C VAL A 61 4.46 -4.89 0.11
N PRO A 62 4.32 -4.99 -1.23
CA PRO A 62 3.02 -5.11 -1.86
C PRO A 62 2.50 -6.55 -1.84
N GLN A 63 1.18 -6.69 -1.76
CA GLN A 63 0.43 -7.89 -2.11
C GLN A 63 -0.56 -7.51 -3.20
N GLY A 64 -0.23 -7.82 -4.45
CA GLY A 64 -0.99 -7.40 -5.62
C GLY A 64 -1.89 -8.51 -6.18
N ASN A 65 -3.07 -8.12 -6.66
CA ASN A 65 -4.00 -8.96 -7.39
C ASN A 65 -4.51 -8.21 -8.63
N LEU A 66 -4.60 -8.91 -9.75
CA LEU A 66 -5.13 -8.38 -11.00
C LEU A 66 -6.38 -9.16 -11.41
N TYR A 67 -7.49 -8.48 -11.49
CA TYR A 67 -8.81 -9.01 -11.86
C TYR A 67 -9.14 -8.56 -13.28
N THR A 68 -8.96 -9.43 -14.26
CA THR A 68 -9.12 -9.08 -15.68
C THR A 68 -10.57 -9.03 -16.13
N ASP A 69 -11.43 -9.79 -15.49
CA ASP A 69 -12.88 -9.85 -15.74
C ASP A 69 -13.61 -8.55 -15.39
N ILE A 70 -13.15 -7.88 -14.33
CA ILE A 70 -13.71 -6.59 -13.88
C ILE A 70 -12.78 -5.41 -14.13
N LYS A 71 -11.70 -5.60 -14.90
CA LYS A 71 -10.70 -4.59 -15.26
C LYS A 71 -10.17 -3.80 -14.06
N LYS A 72 -9.79 -4.52 -13.03
CA LYS A 72 -9.30 -3.96 -11.77
C LYS A 72 -7.98 -4.60 -11.34
N GLY A 73 -7.07 -3.76 -10.85
CA GLY A 73 -5.89 -4.18 -10.08
C GLY A 73 -5.99 -3.67 -8.66
N HIS A 74 -5.42 -4.39 -7.72
CA HIS A 74 -5.40 -4.01 -6.31
C HIS A 74 -4.08 -4.40 -5.67
N PHE A 75 -3.53 -3.54 -4.81
CA PHE A 75 -2.39 -3.86 -3.96
C PHE A 75 -2.71 -3.47 -2.52
N ASP A 76 -2.56 -4.43 -1.62
CA ASP A 76 -2.38 -4.15 -0.20
C ASP A 76 -0.91 -3.90 0.08
N THR A 77 -0.56 -2.86 0.79
CA THR A 77 0.82 -2.51 1.10
C THR A 77 1.06 -2.58 2.61
N TYR A 78 2.21 -3.13 2.97
CA TYR A 78 2.58 -3.36 4.36
C TYR A 78 3.94 -2.76 4.65
N TYR A 79 4.19 -2.34 5.89
CA TYR A 79 5.51 -1.89 6.31
C TYR A 79 6.53 -3.01 6.14
N GLN A 80 7.73 -2.61 5.75
CA GLN A 80 8.88 -3.49 5.62
C GLN A 80 9.62 -3.56 6.95
N GLY A 81 9.89 -4.76 7.41
CA GLY A 81 10.75 -5.02 8.55
C GLY A 81 12.21 -5.17 8.15
N TYR A 82 13.03 -5.63 9.09
CA TYR A 82 14.44 -5.93 8.82
C TYR A 82 14.56 -7.00 7.71
N TRP A 83 15.59 -6.86 6.88
CA TRP A 83 15.88 -7.78 5.77
C TRP A 83 14.80 -7.85 4.69
N GLY A 84 14.00 -6.80 4.54
CA GLY A 84 12.96 -6.75 3.52
C GLY A 84 11.72 -7.61 3.81
N THR A 85 11.59 -8.13 5.03
CA THR A 85 10.42 -8.94 5.40
C THR A 85 9.18 -8.08 5.57
N LYS A 86 8.03 -8.62 5.16
CA LYS A 86 6.74 -7.99 5.45
C LYS A 86 6.44 -8.09 6.94
N ILE A 87 6.08 -6.98 7.56
CA ILE A 87 5.48 -6.99 8.90
C ILE A 87 3.95 -6.81 8.78
N ASN A 88 3.21 -7.37 9.73
CA ASN A 88 1.73 -7.30 9.72
C ASN A 88 1.18 -5.92 10.14
N ARG A 89 1.86 -4.85 9.73
CA ARG A 89 1.39 -3.47 9.90
C ARG A 89 1.05 -2.91 8.52
N PRO A 90 -0.24 -2.67 8.23
CA PRO A 90 -0.65 -2.08 6.96
C PRO A 90 -0.12 -0.66 6.81
N MET A 91 0.30 -0.31 5.60
CA MET A 91 0.62 1.06 5.19
C MET A 91 -0.57 1.72 4.49
N GLY A 92 -1.18 0.99 3.57
CA GLY A 92 -2.24 1.49 2.73
C GLY A 92 -2.59 0.52 1.59
N MET A 93 -3.30 1.04 0.61
CA MET A 93 -3.74 0.26 -0.54
C MET A 93 -3.67 1.08 -1.83
N ILE A 94 -3.63 0.38 -2.95
CA ILE A 94 -3.68 0.97 -4.29
C ILE A 94 -4.76 0.25 -5.08
N ASP A 95 -5.72 1.01 -5.59
CA ASP A 95 -6.73 0.54 -6.54
C ASP A 95 -6.41 1.08 -7.93
N VAL A 96 -6.44 0.20 -8.92
CA VAL A 96 -6.23 0.49 -10.33
C VAL A 96 -7.49 0.05 -11.07
N THR A 97 -8.27 0.96 -11.63
CA THR A 97 -9.56 0.64 -12.24
C THR A 97 -9.70 1.31 -13.60
N GLU A 98 -10.14 0.56 -14.62
CA GLU A 98 -10.47 1.15 -15.91
C GLU A 98 -11.87 1.77 -15.86
N ASN A 99 -12.01 3.01 -16.31
CA ASN A 99 -13.29 3.68 -16.41
C ASN A 99 -13.99 3.36 -17.75
N SER A 100 -15.22 3.82 -17.94
CA SER A 100 -16.01 3.60 -19.16
C SER A 100 -15.41 4.21 -20.43
N GLN A 101 -14.46 5.13 -20.30
CA GLN A 101 -13.75 5.79 -21.41
C GLN A 101 -12.44 5.05 -21.80
N GLY A 102 -12.11 3.97 -21.11
CA GLY A 102 -10.87 3.23 -21.30
C GLY A 102 -9.63 3.86 -20.64
N ASN A 103 -9.81 4.92 -19.86
CA ASN A 103 -8.75 5.49 -19.04
C ASN A 103 -8.63 4.73 -17.72
N THR A 104 -7.48 4.78 -17.10
CA THR A 104 -7.22 4.14 -15.81
C THR A 104 -7.23 5.16 -14.69
N ILE A 105 -8.02 4.90 -13.67
CA ILE A 105 -8.03 5.66 -12.42
C ILE A 105 -7.19 4.87 -11.41
N VAL A 106 -6.18 5.52 -10.84
CA VAL A 106 -5.38 5.00 -9.74
C VAL A 106 -5.74 5.77 -8.47
N ARG A 107 -6.26 5.06 -7.48
CA ARG A 107 -6.51 5.59 -6.14
C ARG A 107 -5.51 4.98 -5.17
N VAL A 108 -4.84 5.80 -4.40
CA VAL A 108 -3.92 5.37 -3.34
C VAL A 108 -4.44 5.84 -2.00
N GLY A 109 -4.63 4.91 -1.08
CA GLY A 109 -5.08 5.18 0.27
C GLY A 109 -3.95 4.91 1.26
N SER A 110 -3.61 5.89 2.09
CA SER A 110 -2.61 5.77 3.15
C SER A 110 -3.24 5.86 4.54
N LEU A 111 -2.74 5.07 5.49
CA LEU A 111 -3.29 4.98 6.85
C LEU A 111 -2.68 6.00 7.83
N ASP A 112 -1.52 6.56 7.49
CA ASP A 112 -0.83 7.54 8.33
C ASP A 112 0.04 8.50 7.50
N ARG A 113 0.65 9.50 8.16
CA ARG A 113 1.47 10.50 7.47
C ARG A 113 2.75 9.93 6.83
N LEU A 114 3.31 8.86 7.37
CA LEU A 114 4.48 8.21 6.78
C LEU A 114 4.10 7.48 5.50
N SER A 115 3.00 6.74 5.53
CA SER A 115 2.46 6.08 4.35
C SER A 115 1.88 7.08 3.32
N GLU A 116 1.55 8.31 3.72
CA GLU A 116 1.18 9.37 2.78
C GLU A 116 2.35 9.78 1.86
N LYS A 117 3.57 9.80 2.37
CA LYS A 117 4.78 9.99 1.53
C LYS A 117 4.95 8.82 0.56
N ALA A 118 4.73 7.59 1.02
CA ALA A 118 4.75 6.41 0.18
C ALA A 118 3.67 6.46 -0.91
N ALA A 119 2.48 6.97 -0.61
CA ALA A 119 1.39 7.10 -1.58
C ALA A 119 1.75 7.98 -2.78
N ARG A 120 2.54 9.04 -2.59
CA ARG A 120 3.07 9.85 -3.71
C ARG A 120 3.98 9.01 -4.59
N MET A 121 4.89 8.26 -3.98
CA MET A 121 5.81 7.39 -4.70
C MET A 121 5.06 6.29 -5.48
N TRP A 122 3.97 5.73 -4.94
CA TRP A 122 3.14 4.75 -5.65
C TRP A 122 2.45 5.35 -6.89
N LEU A 123 2.04 6.63 -6.83
CA LEU A 123 1.54 7.35 -8.00
C LEU A 123 2.65 7.59 -9.04
N ASP A 124 3.87 7.88 -8.60
CA ASP A 124 5.03 8.00 -9.50
C ASP A 124 5.36 6.66 -10.17
N PHE A 125 5.21 5.54 -9.47
CA PHE A 125 5.33 4.21 -10.09
C PHE A 125 4.31 4.02 -11.21
N ALA A 126 3.06 4.46 -11.03
CA ALA A 126 2.05 4.42 -12.08
C ALA A 126 2.43 5.26 -13.31
N GLU A 127 3.21 6.33 -13.12
CA GLU A 127 3.80 7.12 -14.21
C GLU A 127 5.01 6.46 -14.89
N GLY A 128 5.55 5.40 -14.29
CA GLY A 128 6.80 4.78 -14.71
C GLY A 128 8.05 5.48 -14.17
N LYS A 129 7.90 6.29 -13.14
CA LYS A 129 9.00 6.92 -12.40
C LYS A 129 9.37 6.04 -11.20
N TYR A 130 10.57 5.52 -11.18
CA TYR A 130 11.02 4.57 -10.15
C TYR A 130 12.05 5.21 -9.22
N THR A 131 11.72 6.39 -8.69
CA THR A 131 12.48 7.04 -7.63
C THR A 131 12.13 6.40 -6.28
N CYS A 132 13.12 5.84 -5.59
CA CYS A 132 12.90 5.11 -4.33
C CYS A 132 12.93 6.01 -3.09
N LYS A 133 12.92 7.32 -3.28
CA LYS A 133 12.74 8.34 -2.25
C LYS A 133 11.66 9.29 -2.73
N PRO A 134 10.65 9.60 -1.90
CA PRO A 134 9.69 10.64 -2.25
C PRO A 134 10.45 11.98 -2.35
N GLU A 135 10.11 12.77 -3.34
CA GLU A 135 10.51 14.18 -3.38
C GLU A 135 9.83 14.92 -2.22
N ASP A 136 10.59 15.78 -1.53
CA ASP A 136 10.11 16.58 -0.39
C ASP A 136 9.05 17.62 -0.78
#